data_4b0f61fd563866ed85ebf7468e01439a
#
_entry.id   4b0f61fd563866ed85ebf7468e01439a
#
_cell.length_a   1.000
_cell.length_b   1.000
_cell.length_c   1.000
_cell.angle_alpha   90.00
_cell.angle_beta   90.00
_cell.angle_gamma   90.00
#
_symmetry.space_group_name_H-M   'P 1'
#
loop_
_entity.id
_entity.type
_entity.pdbx_description
1 polymer ?
#
loop_
_entity_poly.entity_id
_entity_poly.type
_entity_poly.pdbx_seq_one_letter_code
_entity_poly.pdbx_strand_id
1 'polypeptide(L)'
;MRGIKFGVLILIILFGIYAVSMTFVDERKEYSIHSNITYPIDKVFPQFNNLQNFSHWNDFFTQDKNLGFSFFTPYSGKDSSMKFYNKKHQDQFGEMFIRYENPMKSLRYQLFLEDESYPYLIDVKFIGKGESTEINWKIQTPKQPLLRRSLNLLSETLFVENIEKSIKN
;
A
#
# COMPACT_ATOMS: atom_id res chain seq x y z
N MET A 1 -1.53 35.44 -36.52
CA MET A 1 -2.42 34.27 -36.51
C MET A 1 -1.78 32.96 -37.02
N ARG A 2 -0.86 32.93 -38.02
CA ARG A 2 -0.19 31.69 -38.48
C ARG A 2 0.72 31.05 -37.39
N GLY A 3 1.48 31.84 -36.64
CA GLY A 3 2.40 31.34 -35.59
C GLY A 3 1.65 30.64 -34.42
N ILE A 4 0.46 31.15 -34.02
CA ILE A 4 -0.34 30.55 -32.95
C ILE A 4 -0.86 29.17 -33.37
N LYS A 5 -1.31 29.01 -34.61
CA LYS A 5 -1.78 27.73 -35.15
C LYS A 5 -0.66 26.69 -35.20
N PHE A 6 0.55 27.12 -35.57
CA PHE A 6 1.72 26.25 -35.57
C PHE A 6 2.15 25.83 -34.18
N GLY A 7 2.12 26.76 -33.20
CA GLY A 7 2.40 26.45 -31.79
C GLY A 7 1.40 25.45 -31.20
N VAL A 8 0.11 25.63 -31.47
CA VAL A 8 -0.95 24.68 -31.02
C VAL A 8 -0.74 23.30 -31.64
N LEU A 9 -0.38 23.22 -32.91
CA LEU A 9 -0.11 21.94 -33.58
C LEU A 9 1.05 21.19 -32.91
N ILE A 10 2.15 21.89 -32.59
CA ILE A 10 3.30 21.30 -31.88
C ILE A 10 2.87 20.75 -30.52
N LEU A 11 2.07 21.51 -29.74
CA LEU A 11 1.58 21.06 -28.43
C LEU A 11 0.73 19.80 -28.55
N ILE A 12 -0.14 19.70 -29.56
CA ILE A 12 -0.95 18.50 -29.79
C ILE A 12 -0.07 17.30 -30.12
N ILE A 13 0.97 17.49 -30.95
CA ILE A 13 1.92 16.40 -31.28
C ILE A 13 2.68 15.95 -30.04
N LEU A 14 3.21 16.88 -29.23
CA LEU A 14 3.94 16.56 -28.02
C LEU A 14 3.05 15.84 -26.99
N PHE A 15 1.79 16.29 -26.84
CA PHE A 15 0.82 15.61 -25.98
C PHE A 15 0.50 14.20 -26.49
N GLY A 16 0.35 14.02 -27.80
CA GLY A 16 0.15 12.71 -28.42
C GLY A 16 1.33 11.76 -28.15
N ILE A 17 2.57 12.24 -28.33
CA ILE A 17 3.78 11.47 -28.02
C ILE A 17 3.82 11.11 -26.54
N TYR A 18 3.53 12.06 -25.64
CA TYR A 18 3.46 11.80 -24.21
C TYR A 18 2.41 10.73 -23.89
N ALA A 19 1.18 10.86 -24.40
CA ALA A 19 0.10 9.90 -24.14
C ALA A 19 0.45 8.49 -24.63
N VAL A 20 1.08 8.38 -25.82
CA VAL A 20 1.55 7.08 -26.32
C VAL A 20 2.69 6.54 -25.47
N SER A 21 3.65 7.35 -25.03
CA SER A 21 4.75 6.88 -24.18
C SER A 21 4.23 6.36 -22.83
N MET A 22 3.16 6.93 -22.27
CA MET A 22 2.54 6.48 -21.03
C MET A 22 1.87 5.11 -21.12
N THR A 23 1.58 4.59 -22.33
CA THR A 23 1.06 3.21 -22.48
C THR A 23 2.10 2.15 -22.16
N PHE A 24 3.39 2.49 -22.22
CA PHE A 24 4.52 1.61 -21.89
C PHE A 24 4.94 1.70 -20.42
N VAL A 25 4.34 2.61 -19.64
CA VAL A 25 4.59 2.74 -18.21
C VAL A 25 3.54 1.93 -17.45
N ASP A 26 4.00 1.10 -16.51
CA ASP A 26 3.14 0.29 -15.68
C ASP A 26 2.13 1.14 -14.90
N GLU A 27 0.90 0.67 -14.84
CA GLU A 27 -0.18 1.35 -14.11
C GLU A 27 -0.02 1.26 -12.58
N ARG A 28 0.79 0.32 -12.09
CA ARG A 28 1.13 0.12 -10.68
C ARG A 28 2.62 -0.07 -10.52
N LYS A 29 3.20 0.52 -9.48
CA LYS A 29 4.56 0.21 -9.06
C LYS A 29 4.51 -0.94 -8.07
N GLU A 30 5.48 -1.86 -8.16
CA GLU A 30 5.56 -3.02 -7.29
C GLU A 30 6.84 -2.98 -6.45
N TYR A 31 6.72 -3.30 -5.18
CA TYR A 31 7.82 -3.41 -4.23
C TYR A 31 7.79 -4.79 -3.59
N SER A 32 8.96 -5.37 -3.37
CA SER A 32 9.13 -6.63 -2.67
C SER A 32 10.07 -6.43 -1.49
N ILE A 33 9.62 -6.83 -0.31
CA ILE A 33 10.39 -6.73 0.94
C ILE A 33 10.50 -8.14 1.53
N HIS A 34 11.69 -8.47 1.99
CA HIS A 34 11.98 -9.75 2.65
C HIS A 34 12.47 -9.48 4.06
N SER A 35 11.95 -10.21 5.02
CA SER A 35 12.36 -10.14 6.41
C SER A 35 12.39 -11.50 7.06
N ASN A 36 13.16 -11.64 8.14
CA ASN A 36 13.18 -12.83 8.97
C ASN A 36 12.98 -12.42 10.43
N ILE A 37 11.96 -12.97 11.07
CA ILE A 37 11.59 -12.70 12.46
C ILE A 37 11.97 -13.91 13.30
N THR A 38 12.70 -13.69 14.39
CA THR A 38 13.20 -14.74 15.30
C THR A 38 12.09 -15.18 16.28
N TYR A 39 10.93 -15.50 15.73
CA TYR A 39 9.77 -16.07 16.43
C TYR A 39 9.08 -17.09 15.53
N PRO A 40 8.51 -18.16 16.10
CA PRO A 40 7.77 -19.16 15.34
C PRO A 40 6.47 -18.58 14.77
N ILE A 41 5.99 -19.19 13.69
CA ILE A 41 4.89 -18.64 12.86
C ILE A 41 3.58 -18.51 13.63
N ASP A 42 3.33 -19.35 14.62
CA ASP A 42 2.14 -19.30 15.49
C ASP A 42 2.12 -18.03 16.38
N LYS A 43 3.27 -17.42 16.65
CA LYS A 43 3.41 -16.14 17.35
C LYS A 43 3.37 -14.95 16.41
N VAL A 44 3.95 -15.11 15.20
CA VAL A 44 4.06 -14.05 14.22
C VAL A 44 2.72 -13.83 13.50
N PHE A 45 2.09 -14.86 12.97
CA PHE A 45 0.89 -14.74 12.15
C PHE A 45 -0.26 -13.96 12.81
N PRO A 46 -0.58 -14.16 14.12
CA PRO A 46 -1.62 -13.37 14.80
C PRO A 46 -1.34 -11.87 14.88
N GLN A 47 -0.08 -11.43 14.81
CA GLN A 47 0.28 -10.02 14.79
C GLN A 47 -0.08 -9.35 13.45
N PHE A 48 -0.18 -10.13 12.40
CA PHE A 48 -0.57 -9.68 11.06
C PHE A 48 -2.05 -9.89 10.78
N ASN A 49 -2.60 -11.00 11.25
CA ASN A 49 -3.99 -11.40 11.00
C ASN A 49 -5.02 -10.61 11.81
N ASN A 50 -4.60 -9.93 12.87
CA ASN A 50 -5.44 -9.05 13.68
C ASN A 50 -5.04 -7.60 13.41
N LEU A 51 -5.98 -6.78 12.88
CA LEU A 51 -5.69 -5.39 12.51
C LEU A 51 -5.44 -4.49 13.73
N GLN A 52 -5.95 -4.83 14.93
CA GLN A 52 -5.59 -4.12 16.15
C GLN A 52 -4.11 -4.34 16.47
N ASN A 53 -3.65 -5.60 16.47
CA ASN A 53 -2.23 -5.91 16.69
C ASN A 53 -1.38 -5.23 15.63
N PHE A 54 -1.77 -5.36 14.35
CA PHE A 54 -1.04 -4.77 13.22
C PHE A 54 -0.84 -3.26 13.36
N SER A 55 -1.86 -2.53 13.82
CA SER A 55 -1.78 -1.07 14.01
C SER A 55 -0.84 -0.65 15.14
N HIS A 56 -0.54 -1.54 16.10
CA HIS A 56 0.30 -1.22 17.25
C HIS A 56 1.80 -1.31 16.96
N TRP A 57 2.23 -2.11 16.00
CA TRP A 57 3.66 -2.29 15.70
C TRP A 57 4.08 -1.73 14.35
N ASN A 58 3.14 -1.53 13.42
CA ASN A 58 3.48 -1.03 12.09
C ASN A 58 3.78 0.47 12.13
N ASP A 59 4.97 0.87 11.71
CA ASP A 59 5.47 2.24 11.77
C ASP A 59 4.56 3.24 11.03
N PHE A 60 3.91 2.84 9.94
CA PHE A 60 2.96 3.69 9.24
C PHE A 60 1.83 4.19 10.16
N PHE A 61 1.39 3.37 11.10
CA PHE A 61 0.32 3.72 12.04
C PHE A 61 0.81 4.28 13.36
N THR A 62 2.05 4.02 13.75
CA THR A 62 2.58 4.43 15.07
C THR A 62 3.31 5.78 15.05
N GLN A 63 3.74 6.26 13.88
CA GLN A 63 4.49 7.52 13.76
C GLN A 63 3.63 8.75 14.05
N ASP A 64 2.35 8.77 13.65
CA ASP A 64 1.47 9.89 13.93
C ASP A 64 0.61 9.63 15.19
N LYS A 65 0.96 10.31 16.30
CA LYS A 65 0.21 10.25 17.57
C LYS A 65 -1.22 10.80 17.46
N ASN A 66 -1.54 11.54 16.40
CA ASN A 66 -2.88 12.05 16.15
C ASN A 66 -3.78 11.06 15.41
N LEU A 67 -3.28 9.88 15.02
CA LEU A 67 -4.14 8.85 14.44
C LEU A 67 -5.11 8.28 15.47
N GLY A 68 -6.37 8.19 15.08
CA GLY A 68 -7.42 7.45 15.74
C GLY A 68 -7.79 6.23 14.91
N PHE A 69 -8.30 5.19 15.57
CA PHE A 69 -8.67 3.93 14.93
C PHE A 69 -10.09 3.52 15.29
N SER A 70 -10.79 2.94 14.33
CA SER A 70 -12.06 2.23 14.54
C SER A 70 -11.92 0.86 13.89
N PHE A 71 -12.20 -0.20 14.64
CA PHE A 71 -12.10 -1.58 14.18
C PHE A 71 -13.49 -2.18 14.04
N PHE A 72 -13.69 -2.99 12.99
CA PHE A 72 -14.98 -3.60 12.69
C PHE A 72 -14.88 -5.13 12.73
N THR A 73 -15.96 -5.77 13.11
CA THR A 73 -16.05 -7.24 13.17
C THR A 73 -16.10 -7.86 11.76
N PRO A 74 -15.42 -9.00 11.56
CA PRO A 74 -14.55 -9.69 12.49
C PRO A 74 -13.28 -8.89 12.77
N TYR A 75 -12.68 -9.01 13.97
CA TYR A 75 -11.47 -8.27 14.34
C TYR A 75 -10.18 -8.91 13.81
N SER A 76 -10.26 -10.13 13.31
CA SER A 76 -9.13 -10.87 12.74
C SER A 76 -9.57 -11.71 11.55
N GLY A 77 -8.63 -12.02 10.67
CA GLY A 77 -8.86 -12.86 9.51
C GLY A 77 -9.53 -12.15 8.34
N LYS A 78 -9.97 -12.97 7.40
CA LYS A 78 -10.67 -12.49 6.21
C LYS A 78 -11.90 -11.64 6.60
N ASP A 79 -12.12 -10.57 5.86
CA ASP A 79 -13.21 -9.59 5.99
C ASP A 79 -13.10 -8.67 7.23
N SER A 80 -12.03 -8.81 8.05
CA SER A 80 -11.73 -7.81 9.07
C SER A 80 -11.34 -6.48 8.43
N SER A 81 -11.73 -5.39 9.08
CA SER A 81 -11.42 -4.05 8.60
C SER A 81 -11.16 -3.07 9.72
N MET A 82 -10.37 -2.04 9.39
CA MET A 82 -10.17 -0.88 10.25
C MET A 82 -10.25 0.40 9.45
N LYS A 83 -10.78 1.44 10.08
CA LYS A 83 -10.68 2.82 9.64
C LYS A 83 -9.69 3.54 10.52
N PHE A 84 -8.82 4.33 9.94
CA PHE A 84 -7.93 5.23 10.67
C PHE A 84 -8.13 6.66 10.16
N TYR A 85 -7.99 7.62 11.06
CA TYR A 85 -8.30 9.02 10.78
C TYR A 85 -7.43 9.94 11.63
N ASN A 86 -7.19 11.15 11.14
CA ASN A 86 -6.55 12.17 11.92
C ASN A 86 -7.55 12.74 12.94
N LYS A 87 -7.23 12.71 14.23
CA LYS A 87 -8.10 13.22 15.32
C LYS A 87 -8.42 14.70 15.22
N LYS A 88 -7.55 15.48 14.55
CA LYS A 88 -7.72 16.93 14.33
C LYS A 88 -8.48 17.23 13.03
N HIS A 89 -8.40 16.33 12.06
CA HIS A 89 -8.98 16.46 10.72
C HIS A 89 -9.67 15.13 10.38
N GLN A 90 -10.88 14.93 10.91
CA GLN A 90 -11.59 13.62 10.80
C GLN A 90 -12.08 13.30 9.38
N ASP A 91 -12.05 14.28 8.49
CA ASP A 91 -12.25 14.13 7.05
C ASP A 91 -11.08 13.41 6.38
N GLN A 92 -9.88 13.52 6.94
CA GLN A 92 -8.68 12.82 6.48
C GLN A 92 -8.64 11.41 7.07
N PHE A 93 -8.95 10.41 6.26
CA PHE A 93 -9.04 9.04 6.72
C PHE A 93 -8.50 8.04 5.68
N GLY A 94 -8.28 6.83 6.16
CA GLY A 94 -8.00 5.67 5.32
C GLY A 94 -8.70 4.43 5.85
N GLU A 95 -8.81 3.42 5.03
CA GLU A 95 -9.43 2.15 5.38
C GLU A 95 -8.53 0.99 4.98
N MET A 96 -8.40 0.00 5.84
CA MET A 96 -7.65 -1.21 5.59
C MET A 96 -8.51 -2.45 5.80
N PHE A 97 -8.41 -3.40 4.88
CA PHE A 97 -9.18 -4.64 4.88
C PHE A 97 -8.26 -5.84 4.71
N ILE A 98 -8.57 -6.96 5.37
CA ILE A 98 -8.02 -8.28 5.03
C ILE A 98 -8.98 -8.93 4.03
N ARG A 99 -8.58 -9.02 2.76
CA ARG A 99 -9.43 -9.57 1.67
C ARG A 99 -9.26 -11.06 1.45
N TYR A 100 -8.12 -11.57 1.83
CA TYR A 100 -7.82 -12.99 1.70
C TYR A 100 -6.94 -13.45 2.86
N GLU A 101 -7.22 -14.64 3.33
CA GLU A 101 -6.46 -15.34 4.35
C GLU A 101 -6.27 -16.80 3.95
N ASN A 102 -5.04 -17.27 4.04
CA ASN A 102 -4.70 -18.68 4.15
C ASN A 102 -3.91 -18.83 5.45
N PRO A 103 -4.51 -19.42 6.51
CA PRO A 103 -3.93 -19.44 7.85
C PRO A 103 -2.49 -19.94 7.87
N MET A 104 -1.62 -19.24 8.58
CA MET A 104 -0.17 -19.52 8.71
C MET A 104 0.62 -19.52 7.39
N LYS A 105 0.02 -19.06 6.28
CA LYS A 105 0.68 -19.07 4.96
C LYS A 105 0.66 -17.71 4.27
N SER A 106 -0.49 -17.06 4.21
CA SER A 106 -0.57 -15.78 3.49
C SER A 106 -1.79 -14.96 3.87
N LEU A 107 -1.62 -13.64 3.72
CA LEU A 107 -2.66 -12.63 3.85
C LEU A 107 -2.63 -11.71 2.63
N ARG A 108 -3.79 -11.16 2.27
CA ARG A 108 -3.90 -10.05 1.32
C ARG A 108 -4.67 -8.92 1.95
N TYR A 109 -4.04 -7.75 1.99
CA TYR A 109 -4.70 -6.52 2.42
C TYR A 109 -5.03 -5.62 1.24
N GLN A 110 -6.06 -4.80 1.43
CA GLN A 110 -6.33 -3.61 0.63
C GLN A 110 -6.29 -2.41 1.56
N LEU A 111 -5.49 -1.42 1.20
CA LEU A 111 -5.38 -0.16 1.92
C LEU A 111 -5.84 0.97 1.01
N PHE A 112 -6.88 1.67 1.42
CA PHE A 112 -7.38 2.88 0.79
C PHE A 112 -6.89 4.10 1.58
N LEU A 113 -6.28 5.05 0.91
CA LEU A 113 -5.94 6.36 1.45
C LEU A 113 -6.89 7.41 0.86
N GLU A 114 -7.10 8.50 1.57
CA GLU A 114 -8.13 9.52 1.31
C GLU A 114 -8.21 9.97 -0.15
N ASP A 115 -7.08 10.30 -0.76
CA ASP A 115 -7.02 10.87 -2.10
C ASP A 115 -6.91 9.84 -3.23
N GLU A 116 -6.93 8.53 -2.90
CA GLU A 116 -6.66 7.48 -3.86
C GLU A 116 -7.95 6.77 -4.31
N SER A 117 -8.24 6.83 -5.61
CA SER A 117 -9.39 6.13 -6.21
C SER A 117 -9.24 4.61 -6.21
N TYR A 118 -8.02 4.10 -6.06
CA TYR A 118 -7.68 2.69 -6.07
C TYR A 118 -6.83 2.34 -4.85
N PRO A 119 -6.97 1.12 -4.30
CA PRO A 119 -6.20 0.72 -3.13
C PRO A 119 -4.75 0.32 -3.46
N TYR A 120 -3.89 0.42 -2.45
CA TYR A 120 -2.70 -0.42 -2.36
C TYR A 120 -3.13 -1.87 -2.21
N LEU A 121 -2.47 -2.77 -2.93
CA LEU A 121 -2.63 -4.22 -2.76
C LEU A 121 -1.38 -4.75 -2.08
N ILE A 122 -1.56 -5.43 -0.95
CA ILE A 122 -0.45 -5.90 -0.13
C ILE A 122 -0.61 -7.40 0.09
N ASP A 123 0.24 -8.18 -0.54
CA ASP A 123 0.34 -9.62 -0.33
C ASP A 123 1.47 -9.91 0.66
N VAL A 124 1.18 -10.69 1.68
CA VAL A 124 2.16 -11.13 2.68
C VAL A 124 2.17 -12.66 2.72
N LYS A 125 3.35 -13.26 2.51
CA LYS A 125 3.56 -14.71 2.62
C LYS A 125 4.45 -14.99 3.81
N PHE A 126 4.10 -16.05 4.54
CA PHE A 126 4.81 -16.51 5.74
C PHE A 126 5.37 -17.90 5.49
N ILE A 127 6.62 -18.10 5.87
CA ILE A 127 7.31 -19.39 5.79
C ILE A 127 7.92 -19.67 7.17
N GLY A 128 7.30 -20.58 7.92
CA GLY A 128 7.81 -21.02 9.21
C GLY A 128 9.10 -21.85 9.04
N LYS A 129 10.12 -21.52 9.83
CA LYS A 129 11.43 -22.20 9.87
C LYS A 129 11.77 -22.63 11.31
N GLY A 130 10.85 -23.36 11.97
CA GLY A 130 10.99 -23.72 13.37
C GLY A 130 10.83 -22.51 14.27
N GLU A 131 11.91 -22.06 14.89
CA GLU A 131 11.94 -20.92 15.83
C GLU A 131 11.93 -19.55 15.14
N SER A 132 11.88 -19.50 13.81
CA SER A 132 11.84 -18.26 13.04
C SER A 132 10.78 -18.30 11.94
N THR A 133 10.41 -17.12 11.45
CA THR A 133 9.47 -16.96 10.35
C THR A 133 10.05 -16.01 9.31
N GLU A 134 10.16 -16.48 8.07
CA GLU A 134 10.45 -15.65 6.93
C GLU A 134 9.15 -15.03 6.42
N ILE A 135 9.18 -13.72 6.13
CA ILE A 135 8.05 -12.96 5.65
C ILE A 135 8.42 -12.28 4.33
N ASN A 136 7.60 -12.52 3.32
CA ASN A 136 7.76 -11.95 2.00
C ASN A 136 6.56 -11.05 1.69
N TRP A 137 6.83 -9.75 1.58
CA TRP A 137 5.86 -8.74 1.21
C TRP A 137 5.93 -8.43 -0.28
N LYS A 138 4.77 -8.28 -0.88
CA LYS A 138 4.60 -7.74 -2.22
C LYS A 138 3.58 -6.62 -2.16
N ILE A 139 4.01 -5.39 -2.40
CA ILE A 139 3.19 -4.21 -2.29
C ILE A 139 3.02 -3.61 -3.68
N GLN A 140 1.79 -3.43 -4.11
CA GLN A 140 1.46 -2.74 -5.35
C GLN A 140 0.77 -1.41 -5.03
N THR A 141 1.29 -0.33 -5.62
CA THR A 141 0.70 1.01 -5.46
C THR A 141 -0.70 1.09 -6.06
N PRO A 142 -1.49 2.12 -5.72
CA PRO A 142 -2.73 2.42 -6.40
C PRO A 142 -2.56 2.49 -7.91
N LYS A 143 -3.58 2.02 -8.65
CA LYS A 143 -3.61 2.09 -10.09
C LYS A 143 -3.64 3.54 -10.55
N GLN A 144 -2.69 3.94 -11.39
CA GLN A 144 -2.62 5.29 -11.95
C GLN A 144 -3.31 5.38 -13.32
N PRO A 145 -4.17 6.39 -13.54
CA PRO A 145 -4.70 6.71 -14.87
C PRO A 145 -3.57 6.97 -15.86
N LEU A 146 -3.80 6.72 -17.14
CA LEU A 146 -2.78 6.79 -18.20
C LEU A 146 -1.90 8.04 -18.11
N LEU A 147 -2.50 9.22 -18.02
CA LEU A 147 -1.77 10.49 -17.99
C LEU A 147 -1.03 10.78 -16.68
N ARG A 148 -1.29 10.03 -15.61
CA ARG A 148 -0.60 10.14 -14.32
C ARG A 148 0.46 9.07 -14.10
N ARG A 149 0.64 8.13 -15.01
CA ARG A 149 1.61 7.03 -14.86
C ARG A 149 3.05 7.50 -14.70
N SER A 150 3.38 8.69 -15.24
CA SER A 150 4.70 9.31 -15.02
C SER A 150 5.01 9.53 -13.54
N LEU A 151 3.99 9.69 -12.68
CA LEU A 151 4.19 9.81 -11.23
C LEU A 151 4.78 8.53 -10.64
N ASN A 152 4.46 7.35 -11.20
CA ASN A 152 5.06 6.09 -10.77
C ASN A 152 6.58 6.02 -11.00
N LEU A 153 7.11 6.83 -11.91
CA LEU A 153 8.56 6.89 -12.18
C LEU A 153 9.30 7.74 -11.14
N LEU A 154 8.59 8.68 -10.48
CA LEU A 154 9.19 9.70 -9.62
C LEU A 154 8.94 9.49 -8.12
N SER A 155 7.90 8.73 -7.74
CA SER A 155 7.50 8.59 -6.34
C SER A 155 8.00 7.28 -5.72
N GLU A 156 8.80 7.39 -4.67
CA GLU A 156 8.86 6.37 -3.63
C GLU A 156 7.69 6.64 -2.67
N THR A 157 6.97 5.60 -2.26
CA THR A 157 5.84 5.81 -1.38
C THR A 157 6.30 5.74 0.08
N LEU A 158 6.00 6.77 0.87
CA LEU A 158 6.24 6.79 2.32
C LEU A 158 5.71 5.52 3.02
N PHE A 159 4.62 4.95 2.49
CA PHE A 159 4.05 3.72 3.02
C PHE A 159 5.00 2.53 2.89
N VAL A 160 5.69 2.38 1.75
CA VAL A 160 6.66 1.29 1.53
C VAL A 160 7.87 1.46 2.43
N GLU A 161 8.40 2.68 2.54
CA GLU A 161 9.52 2.99 3.42
C GLU A 161 9.18 2.69 4.89
N ASN A 162 7.96 3.02 5.33
CA ASN A 162 7.50 2.75 6.69
C ASN A 162 7.35 1.25 6.96
N ILE A 163 6.87 0.45 6.00
CA ILE A 163 6.84 -1.00 6.14
C ILE A 163 8.26 -1.56 6.25
N GLU A 164 9.19 -1.14 5.37
CA GLU A 164 10.58 -1.59 5.45
C GLU A 164 11.21 -1.29 6.82
N LYS A 165 10.94 -0.11 7.36
CA LYS A 165 11.43 0.30 8.67
C LYS A 165 10.83 -0.54 9.80
N SER A 166 9.51 -0.76 9.79
CA SER A 166 8.80 -1.57 10.80
C SER A 166 9.33 -2.99 10.91
N ILE A 167 9.79 -3.55 9.80
CA ILE A 167 10.24 -4.94 9.73
C ILE A 167 11.71 -5.09 10.15
N LYS A 168 12.48 -4.00 10.10
CA LYS A 168 13.91 -3.99 10.49
C LYS A 168 14.14 -3.69 11.97
N ASN A 169 13.14 -3.18 12.67
CA ASN A 169 13.12 -2.90 14.11
C ASN A 169 12.53 -4.06 14.91
#